data_371c0b3e609ecae470b13030fb03bf78
#
_entry.id   371c0b3e609ecae470b13030fb03bf78
#
_cell.length_a   1.000
_cell.length_b   1.000
_cell.length_c   1.000
_cell.angle_alpha   90.00
_cell.angle_beta   90.00
_cell.angle_gamma   90.00
#
_symmetry.space_group_name_H-M   'P 1'
#
loop_
_entity.id
_entity.type
_entity.pdbx_description
1 polymer ?
#
loop_
_entity_poly.entity_id
_entity_poly.type
_entity_poly.pdbx_seq_one_letter_code
_entity_poly.pdbx_strand_id
1 'polypeptide(L)'
;IDLATTPTTELAVAMEGACGGIILTASHNPKQWNALKLLNEKGEFLNAAEGAEVLRIAAAEDFEFADVDHLGKVIPNATYKQKHIESVLNLDLVDVEAIKAANFRVAIDCVNSVGGIVIPDLLYALGVKEIFKLHCAPHGNFSHNPEPIPENLTEISDLMGHAKADVGFVVDPDVDRLAIICENGEMFNEEYTLVA
;
A
#
# COMPACT_ATOMS: atom_id res chain seq x y z
N ILE A 1 -2.07 -0.23 14.34
CA ILE A 1 -0.89 -0.58 13.54
C ILE A 1 -0.19 0.72 13.18
N ASP A 2 1.11 0.79 13.18
CA ASP A 2 1.88 1.99 12.88
C ASP A 2 1.93 2.26 11.36
N LEU A 3 3.09 2.49 10.78
CA LEU A 3 3.24 2.65 9.33
C LEU A 3 2.80 1.36 8.61
N ALA A 4 1.67 1.41 7.96
CA ALA A 4 1.06 0.30 7.24
C ALA A 4 0.50 0.77 5.90
N THR A 5 0.40 -0.14 4.94
CA THR A 5 -0.26 0.15 3.67
C THR A 5 -1.78 0.19 3.86
N THR A 6 -2.48 0.88 2.96
CA THR A 6 -3.95 0.86 2.93
C THR A 6 -4.49 -0.58 2.90
N PRO A 7 -4.05 -1.48 1.99
CA PRO A 7 -4.52 -2.87 1.99
C PRO A 7 -4.19 -3.65 3.27
N THR A 8 -3.06 -3.38 3.93
CA THR A 8 -2.74 -4.01 5.22
C THR A 8 -3.74 -3.60 6.30
N THR A 9 -4.18 -2.34 6.29
CA THR A 9 -5.14 -1.84 7.28
C THR A 9 -6.54 -2.39 7.03
N GLU A 10 -6.97 -2.49 5.78
CA GLU A 10 -8.23 -3.13 5.37
C GLU A 10 -8.30 -4.58 5.87
N LEU A 11 -7.23 -5.33 5.61
CA LEU A 11 -7.11 -6.71 6.08
C LEU A 11 -7.12 -6.81 7.61
N ALA A 12 -6.46 -5.89 8.31
CA ALA A 12 -6.41 -5.85 9.77
C ALA A 12 -7.79 -5.65 10.38
N VAL A 13 -8.61 -4.75 9.82
CA VAL A 13 -9.99 -4.52 10.28
C VAL A 13 -10.80 -5.81 10.23
N ALA A 14 -10.76 -6.49 9.09
CA ALA A 14 -11.51 -7.74 8.90
C ALA A 14 -11.00 -8.88 9.81
N MET A 15 -9.68 -9.04 9.95
CA MET A 15 -9.07 -10.11 10.76
C MET A 15 -9.29 -9.92 12.26
N GLU A 16 -9.34 -8.67 12.76
CA GLU A 16 -9.61 -8.39 14.19
C GLU A 16 -11.10 -8.38 14.50
N GLY A 17 -11.98 -8.43 13.50
CA GLY A 17 -13.42 -8.21 13.70
C GLY A 17 -13.70 -6.82 14.28
N ALA A 18 -12.92 -5.84 13.88
CA ALA A 18 -13.06 -4.47 14.35
C ALA A 18 -14.33 -3.84 13.79
N CYS A 19 -14.90 -2.86 14.50
CA CYS A 19 -16.09 -2.14 14.03
C CYS A 19 -15.80 -1.13 12.90
N GLY A 20 -14.51 -0.92 12.56
CA GLY A 20 -14.07 -0.05 11.48
C GLY A 20 -12.59 0.26 11.55
N GLY A 21 -12.10 1.03 10.60
CA GLY A 21 -10.71 1.45 10.51
C GLY A 21 -10.55 2.91 10.11
N ILE A 22 -9.42 3.50 10.49
CA ILE A 22 -9.05 4.85 10.09
C ILE A 22 -7.60 4.83 9.59
N ILE A 23 -7.39 5.34 8.38
CA ILE A 23 -6.06 5.49 7.78
C ILE A 23 -5.79 6.98 7.59
N LEU A 24 -4.65 7.44 8.09
CA LEU A 24 -4.15 8.80 7.92
C LEU A 24 -3.27 8.84 6.68
N THR A 25 -3.81 9.27 5.54
CA THR A 25 -3.10 9.36 4.27
C THR A 25 -3.74 10.35 3.33
N ALA A 26 -2.95 11.01 2.51
CA ALA A 26 -3.43 11.78 1.37
C ALA A 26 -3.19 11.04 0.04
N SER A 27 -2.81 9.74 0.10
CA SER A 27 -2.46 8.94 -1.08
C SER A 27 -1.44 9.67 -1.96
N HIS A 28 -1.67 9.74 -3.25
CA HIS A 28 -0.82 10.41 -4.25
C HIS A 28 -1.02 11.94 -4.34
N ASN A 29 -1.85 12.54 -3.48
CA ASN A 29 -2.05 13.99 -3.48
C ASN A 29 -0.79 14.76 -3.02
N PRO A 30 -0.63 16.01 -3.44
CA PRO A 30 0.48 16.86 -3.01
C PRO A 30 0.57 17.00 -1.48
N LYS A 31 1.77 17.22 -0.96
CA LYS A 31 2.11 17.21 0.48
C LYS A 31 1.29 18.14 1.40
N GLN A 32 0.63 19.15 0.84
CA GLN A 32 -0.25 20.05 1.60
C GLN A 32 -1.62 19.44 1.92
N TRP A 33 -1.95 18.31 1.31
CA TRP A 33 -3.18 17.56 1.58
C TRP A 33 -2.95 16.58 2.72
N ASN A 34 -3.98 16.40 3.53
CA ASN A 34 -4.10 15.33 4.50
C ASN A 34 -5.54 14.86 4.55
N ALA A 35 -5.76 13.58 4.75
CA ALA A 35 -7.09 13.00 4.73
C ALA A 35 -7.22 11.83 5.71
N LEU A 36 -8.45 11.47 5.99
CA LEU A 36 -8.82 10.24 6.67
C LEU A 36 -9.53 9.34 5.66
N LYS A 37 -8.97 8.15 5.39
CA LYS A 37 -9.71 7.07 4.76
C LYS A 37 -10.41 6.30 5.87
N LEU A 38 -11.74 6.19 5.77
CA LEU A 38 -12.57 5.50 6.78
C LEU A 38 -13.03 4.15 6.22
N LEU A 39 -12.87 3.12 7.03
CA LEU A 39 -13.25 1.75 6.70
C LEU A 39 -14.42 1.29 7.57
N ASN A 40 -15.33 0.51 6.99
CA ASN A 40 -16.39 -0.18 7.70
C ASN A 40 -15.84 -1.46 8.40
N GLU A 41 -16.71 -2.21 9.05
CA GLU A 41 -16.37 -3.44 9.79
C GLU A 41 -15.86 -4.59 8.91
N LYS A 42 -16.01 -4.48 7.57
CA LYS A 42 -15.49 -5.46 6.61
C LYS A 42 -14.09 -5.11 6.11
N GLY A 43 -13.57 -3.93 6.50
CA GLY A 43 -12.33 -3.39 5.95
C GLY A 43 -12.50 -2.70 4.60
N GLU A 44 -13.72 -2.42 4.16
CA GLU A 44 -14.03 -1.71 2.92
C GLU A 44 -14.14 -0.21 3.17
N PHE A 45 -13.83 0.62 2.16
CA PHE A 45 -14.11 2.05 2.25
C PHE A 45 -15.60 2.31 2.44
N LEU A 46 -15.94 3.32 3.24
CA LEU A 46 -17.33 3.73 3.41
C LEU A 46 -17.95 4.08 2.06
N ASN A 47 -19.13 3.52 1.80
CA ASN A 47 -19.92 3.92 0.66
C ASN A 47 -20.56 5.31 0.88
N ALA A 48 -21.21 5.85 -0.14
CA ALA A 48 -21.77 7.20 -0.09
C ALA A 48 -22.80 7.39 1.05
N ALA A 49 -23.60 6.37 1.36
CA ALA A 49 -24.60 6.45 2.43
C ALA A 49 -23.95 6.42 3.82
N GLU A 50 -22.98 5.54 4.02
CA GLU A 50 -22.21 5.44 5.27
C GLU A 50 -21.41 6.74 5.52
N GLY A 51 -20.76 7.27 4.50
CA GLY A 51 -20.03 8.54 4.57
C GLY A 51 -20.95 9.72 4.90
N ALA A 52 -22.14 9.78 4.28
CA ALA A 52 -23.13 10.81 4.57
C ALA A 52 -23.63 10.73 6.02
N GLU A 53 -23.80 9.54 6.58
CA GLU A 53 -24.21 9.36 7.97
C GLU A 53 -23.12 9.82 8.95
N VAL A 54 -21.83 9.50 8.68
CA VAL A 54 -20.71 10.02 9.47
C VAL A 54 -20.70 11.54 9.49
N LEU A 55 -20.89 12.18 8.32
CA LEU A 55 -20.95 13.64 8.22
C LEU A 55 -22.16 14.22 8.95
N ARG A 56 -23.32 13.55 8.89
CA ARG A 56 -24.52 13.96 9.63
C ARG A 56 -24.29 13.95 11.14
N ILE A 57 -23.73 12.84 11.66
CA ILE A 57 -23.42 12.70 13.09
C ILE A 57 -22.44 13.78 13.53
N ALA A 58 -21.38 14.01 12.75
CA ALA A 58 -20.37 15.01 13.05
C ALA A 58 -20.95 16.43 13.05
N ALA A 59 -21.78 16.77 12.07
CA ALA A 59 -22.39 18.09 11.94
C ALA A 59 -23.45 18.37 13.03
N ALA A 60 -24.16 17.34 13.48
CA ALA A 60 -25.15 17.44 14.55
C ALA A 60 -24.54 17.32 15.95
N GLU A 61 -23.24 17.02 16.06
CA GLU A 61 -22.58 16.65 17.33
C GLU A 61 -23.33 15.53 18.07
N ASP A 62 -23.91 14.58 17.31
CA ASP A 62 -24.75 13.49 17.82
C ASP A 62 -23.88 12.33 18.33
N PHE A 63 -23.05 12.62 19.31
CA PHE A 63 -22.16 11.65 19.98
C PHE A 63 -21.87 12.07 21.42
N GLU A 64 -21.57 11.10 22.25
CA GLU A 64 -21.17 11.32 23.64
C GLU A 64 -19.73 10.84 23.85
N PHE A 65 -18.94 11.64 24.58
CA PHE A 65 -17.62 11.22 25.03
C PHE A 65 -17.74 10.35 26.29
N ALA A 66 -16.94 9.28 26.31
CA ALA A 66 -16.82 8.46 27.51
C ALA A 66 -16.20 9.27 28.67
N ASP A 67 -16.63 8.97 29.90
CA ASP A 67 -15.95 9.51 31.08
C ASP A 67 -14.55 8.86 31.26
N VAL A 68 -13.76 9.38 32.20
CA VAL A 68 -12.37 8.98 32.42
C VAL A 68 -12.21 7.48 32.76
N ASP A 69 -13.20 6.89 33.42
CA ASP A 69 -13.15 5.49 33.88
C ASP A 69 -13.52 4.51 32.74
N HIS A 70 -14.13 5.01 31.66
CA HIS A 70 -14.58 4.23 30.50
C HIS A 70 -13.80 4.53 29.22
N LEU A 71 -12.68 5.24 29.32
CA LEU A 71 -11.81 5.46 28.16
C LEU A 71 -11.23 4.15 27.62
N GLY A 72 -11.25 4.00 26.31
CA GLY A 72 -10.60 2.89 25.61
C GLY A 72 -9.07 2.90 25.77
N LYS A 73 -8.42 1.82 25.40
CA LYS A 73 -6.96 1.67 25.45
C LYS A 73 -6.40 1.56 24.04
N VAL A 74 -5.26 2.21 23.81
CA VAL A 74 -4.48 2.01 22.60
C VAL A 74 -3.66 0.73 22.76
N ILE A 75 -3.87 -0.22 21.86
CA ILE A 75 -3.14 -1.51 21.83
C ILE A 75 -2.31 -1.57 20.56
N PRO A 76 -0.98 -1.32 20.62
CA PRO A 76 -0.11 -1.43 19.46
C PRO A 76 -0.06 -2.87 18.93
N ASN A 77 -0.14 -3.03 17.61
CA ASN A 77 0.00 -4.33 16.96
C ASN A 77 0.86 -4.20 15.69
N ALA A 78 2.08 -4.72 15.72
CA ALA A 78 3.04 -4.68 14.63
C ALA A 78 3.04 -5.95 13.74
N THR A 79 2.10 -6.88 13.95
CA THR A 79 2.12 -8.20 13.27
C THR A 79 1.47 -8.18 11.89
N TYR A 80 0.73 -7.13 11.53
CA TYR A 80 -0.12 -7.14 10.34
C TYR A 80 0.64 -7.12 9.02
N LYS A 81 1.83 -6.52 8.97
CA LYS A 81 2.69 -6.64 7.77
C LYS A 81 2.96 -8.11 7.44
N GLN A 82 3.37 -8.89 8.43
CA GLN A 82 3.68 -10.30 8.23
C GLN A 82 2.43 -11.12 7.89
N LYS A 83 1.31 -10.90 8.59
CA LYS A 83 0.03 -11.56 8.31
C LYS A 83 -0.46 -11.27 6.89
N HIS A 84 -0.29 -10.03 6.41
CA HIS A 84 -0.65 -9.66 5.03
C HIS A 84 0.22 -10.40 4.01
N ILE A 85 1.55 -10.40 4.20
CA ILE A 85 2.46 -11.17 3.34
C ILE A 85 2.06 -12.65 3.31
N GLU A 86 1.81 -13.27 4.45
CA GLU A 86 1.36 -14.66 4.54
C GLU A 86 0.02 -14.88 3.81
N SER A 87 -0.92 -13.95 3.90
CA SER A 87 -2.18 -14.02 3.17
C SER A 87 -1.96 -14.00 1.67
N VAL A 88 -1.06 -13.14 1.16
CA VAL A 88 -0.69 -13.10 -0.26
C VAL A 88 -0.06 -14.42 -0.72
N LEU A 89 0.89 -14.96 0.06
CA LEU A 89 1.56 -16.22 -0.29
C LEU A 89 0.60 -17.42 -0.33
N ASN A 90 -0.52 -17.34 0.39
CA ASN A 90 -1.54 -18.41 0.44
C ASN A 90 -2.66 -18.26 -0.60
N LEU A 91 -2.58 -17.26 -1.49
CA LEU A 91 -3.54 -17.16 -2.59
C LEU A 91 -3.33 -18.28 -3.61
N ASP A 92 -4.41 -18.89 -4.08
CA ASP A 92 -4.37 -20.02 -5.02
C ASP A 92 -3.63 -19.70 -6.34
N LEU A 93 -3.60 -18.44 -6.73
CA LEU A 93 -2.93 -17.96 -7.95
C LEU A 93 -1.44 -17.63 -7.74
N VAL A 94 -0.93 -17.67 -6.50
CA VAL A 94 0.46 -17.35 -6.19
C VAL A 94 1.29 -18.62 -6.10
N ASP A 95 2.03 -18.93 -7.16
CA ASP A 95 2.95 -20.06 -7.20
C ASP A 95 4.37 -19.57 -6.79
N VAL A 96 4.65 -19.64 -5.50
CA VAL A 96 5.95 -19.22 -4.92
C VAL A 96 7.11 -20.01 -5.51
N GLU A 97 6.95 -21.30 -5.76
CA GLU A 97 8.04 -22.14 -6.30
C GLU A 97 8.33 -21.80 -7.77
N ALA A 98 7.30 -21.49 -8.57
CA ALA A 98 7.50 -21.01 -9.94
C ALA A 98 8.19 -19.64 -9.97
N ILE A 99 7.77 -18.70 -9.11
CA ILE A 99 8.40 -17.37 -9.00
C ILE A 99 9.88 -17.50 -8.61
N LYS A 100 10.17 -18.32 -7.62
CA LYS A 100 11.52 -18.60 -7.13
C LYS A 100 12.40 -19.25 -8.19
N ALA A 101 11.84 -20.20 -8.97
CA ALA A 101 12.54 -20.88 -10.05
C ALA A 101 12.84 -19.96 -11.23
N ALA A 102 11.99 -19.00 -11.51
CA ALA A 102 12.17 -18.01 -12.55
C ALA A 102 13.37 -17.06 -12.28
N ASN A 103 13.76 -16.92 -11.02
CA ASN A 103 14.90 -16.11 -10.57
C ASN A 103 14.87 -14.68 -11.12
N PHE A 104 13.71 -14.04 -11.03
CA PHE A 104 13.49 -12.67 -11.49
C PHE A 104 14.42 -11.66 -10.81
N ARG A 105 14.82 -10.66 -11.59
CA ARG A 105 15.49 -9.43 -11.17
C ARG A 105 14.47 -8.31 -11.18
N VAL A 106 14.14 -7.76 -10.03
CA VAL A 106 13.02 -6.84 -9.88
C VAL A 106 13.50 -5.45 -9.49
N ALA A 107 13.05 -4.42 -10.19
CA ALA A 107 13.21 -3.04 -9.76
C ALA A 107 11.96 -2.58 -9.02
N ILE A 108 12.13 -1.76 -7.97
CA ILE A 108 10.99 -1.18 -7.25
C ILE A 108 11.22 0.31 -6.98
N ASP A 109 10.14 1.07 -7.04
CA ASP A 109 10.08 2.45 -6.55
C ASP A 109 8.91 2.59 -5.56
N CYS A 110 9.22 3.05 -4.36
CA CYS A 110 8.28 3.17 -3.25
C CYS A 110 8.08 4.63 -2.80
N VAL A 111 8.48 5.59 -3.61
CA VAL A 111 8.29 7.05 -3.45
C VAL A 111 8.62 7.60 -2.05
N ASN A 112 9.58 6.98 -1.35
CA ASN A 112 9.96 7.27 0.05
C ASN A 112 8.79 7.16 1.06
N SER A 113 7.90 6.22 0.84
CA SER A 113 6.78 5.95 1.72
C SER A 113 6.74 4.50 2.22
N VAL A 114 5.61 4.09 2.77
CA VAL A 114 5.43 2.80 3.46
C VAL A 114 5.68 1.57 2.55
N GLY A 115 5.55 1.72 1.24
CA GLY A 115 5.92 0.68 0.26
C GLY A 115 7.34 0.16 0.46
N GLY A 116 8.28 1.04 0.85
CA GLY A 116 9.66 0.66 1.15
C GLY A 116 9.84 -0.31 2.33
N ILE A 117 8.84 -0.42 3.21
CA ILE A 117 8.81 -1.36 4.34
C ILE A 117 8.21 -2.71 3.93
N VAL A 118 7.21 -2.70 3.04
CA VAL A 118 6.38 -3.89 2.76
C VAL A 118 6.82 -4.60 1.49
N ILE A 119 7.03 -3.86 0.40
CA ILE A 119 7.30 -4.46 -0.92
C ILE A 119 8.60 -5.29 -0.96
N PRO A 120 9.74 -4.82 -0.40
CA PRO A 120 10.93 -5.67 -0.36
C PRO A 120 10.72 -6.98 0.40
N ASP A 121 10.02 -6.94 1.54
CA ASP A 121 9.78 -8.12 2.37
C ASP A 121 8.84 -9.11 1.65
N LEU A 122 7.81 -8.62 0.96
CA LEU A 122 6.93 -9.43 0.12
C LEU A 122 7.71 -10.11 -1.01
N LEU A 123 8.53 -9.37 -1.75
CA LEU A 123 9.33 -9.91 -2.84
C LEU A 123 10.33 -10.97 -2.35
N TYR A 124 10.98 -10.76 -1.20
CA TYR A 124 11.85 -11.77 -0.60
C TYR A 124 11.06 -13.02 -0.19
N ALA A 125 9.88 -12.86 0.37
CA ALA A 125 9.00 -13.98 0.73
C ALA A 125 8.54 -14.78 -0.49
N LEU A 126 8.32 -14.11 -1.63
CA LEU A 126 8.06 -14.72 -2.95
C LEU A 126 9.29 -15.41 -3.56
N GLY A 127 10.48 -15.24 -2.96
CA GLY A 127 11.71 -15.88 -3.43
C GLY A 127 12.55 -15.05 -4.40
N VAL A 128 12.20 -13.79 -4.64
CA VAL A 128 13.02 -12.87 -5.43
C VAL A 128 14.29 -12.55 -4.64
N LYS A 129 15.46 -12.72 -5.28
CA LYS A 129 16.78 -12.55 -4.64
C LYS A 129 17.44 -11.23 -4.98
N GLU A 130 17.20 -10.70 -6.17
CA GLU A 130 17.81 -9.48 -6.68
C GLU A 130 16.76 -8.39 -6.84
N ILE A 131 16.81 -7.39 -5.95
CA ILE A 131 15.86 -6.28 -5.93
C ILE A 131 16.63 -4.97 -6.01
N PHE A 132 16.40 -4.20 -7.07
CA PHE A 132 16.92 -2.85 -7.25
C PHE A 132 15.95 -1.85 -6.65
N LYS A 133 16.37 -1.14 -5.61
CA LYS A 133 15.48 -0.31 -4.78
C LYS A 133 15.68 1.16 -5.08
N LEU A 134 14.64 1.84 -5.54
CA LEU A 134 14.53 3.29 -5.59
C LEU A 134 13.55 3.76 -4.50
N HIS A 135 13.90 4.87 -3.87
CA HIS A 135 13.03 5.62 -2.95
C HIS A 135 12.31 4.75 -1.90
N CYS A 136 13.05 3.80 -1.28
CA CYS A 136 12.49 2.88 -0.28
C CYS A 136 12.69 3.33 1.17
N ALA A 137 13.21 4.53 1.44
CA ALA A 137 13.33 5.06 2.80
C ALA A 137 12.01 5.76 3.21
N PRO A 138 11.25 5.25 4.20
CA PRO A 138 9.88 5.70 4.47
C PRO A 138 9.83 6.99 5.31
N HIS A 139 10.50 8.04 4.88
CA HIS A 139 10.56 9.32 5.60
C HIS A 139 9.52 10.34 5.13
N GLY A 140 8.70 10.02 4.12
CA GLY A 140 7.61 10.86 3.63
C GLY A 140 8.02 12.08 2.79
N ASN A 141 9.32 12.27 2.52
CA ASN A 141 9.77 13.28 1.57
C ASN A 141 9.85 12.63 0.21
N PHE A 142 8.77 12.72 -0.55
CA PHE A 142 8.66 12.10 -1.86
C PHE A 142 9.73 12.63 -2.82
N SER A 143 10.43 11.71 -3.49
CA SER A 143 11.51 12.02 -4.42
C SER A 143 11.03 12.57 -5.75
N HIS A 144 9.81 12.21 -6.14
CA HIS A 144 9.10 12.69 -7.33
C HIS A 144 7.62 12.88 -7.00
N ASN A 145 6.83 13.35 -7.96
CA ASN A 145 5.38 13.39 -7.81
C ASN A 145 4.87 11.97 -7.54
N PRO A 146 4.12 11.75 -6.43
CA PRO A 146 3.76 10.40 -6.00
C PRO A 146 2.70 9.70 -6.86
N GLU A 147 2.11 10.38 -7.83
CA GLU A 147 1.20 9.75 -8.78
C GLU A 147 1.99 8.88 -9.78
N PRO A 148 1.71 7.56 -9.88
CA PRO A 148 2.49 6.63 -10.70
C PRO A 148 2.09 6.69 -12.19
N ILE A 149 2.35 7.84 -12.82
CA ILE A 149 2.16 8.08 -14.26
C ILE A 149 3.51 8.20 -14.98
N PRO A 150 3.59 7.96 -16.31
CA PRO A 150 4.86 7.88 -17.05
C PRO A 150 5.80 9.06 -16.83
N GLU A 151 5.26 10.28 -16.74
CA GLU A 151 6.04 11.51 -16.58
C GLU A 151 6.80 11.56 -15.24
N ASN A 152 6.34 10.83 -14.24
CA ASN A 152 6.91 10.77 -12.91
C ASN A 152 7.87 9.58 -12.72
N LEU A 153 7.94 8.64 -13.66
CA LEU A 153 8.61 7.34 -13.52
C LEU A 153 9.88 7.18 -14.36
N THR A 154 10.50 8.30 -14.74
CA THR A 154 11.69 8.28 -15.61
C THR A 154 12.89 7.59 -14.98
N GLU A 155 13.09 7.75 -13.66
CA GLU A 155 14.25 7.18 -12.97
C GLU A 155 14.21 5.65 -12.92
N ILE A 156 13.04 5.05 -12.64
CA ILE A 156 12.93 3.58 -12.69
C ILE A 156 13.00 3.06 -14.12
N SER A 157 12.45 3.76 -15.11
CA SER A 157 12.57 3.41 -16.52
C SER A 157 14.03 3.35 -16.97
N ASP A 158 14.83 4.33 -16.58
CA ASP A 158 16.28 4.34 -16.84
C ASP A 158 17.00 3.20 -16.09
N LEU A 159 16.61 2.94 -14.83
CA LEU A 159 17.18 1.86 -14.03
C LEU A 159 16.95 0.49 -14.67
N MET A 160 15.76 0.23 -15.24
CA MET A 160 15.46 -1.05 -15.91
C MET A 160 16.51 -1.42 -16.93
N GLY A 161 16.84 -0.47 -17.83
CA GLY A 161 17.85 -0.70 -18.87
C GLY A 161 19.27 -0.94 -18.33
N HIS A 162 19.66 -0.20 -17.29
CA HIS A 162 21.00 -0.32 -16.69
C HIS A 162 21.15 -1.57 -15.83
N ALA A 163 20.14 -1.86 -15.01
CA ALA A 163 20.12 -2.99 -14.09
C ALA A 163 19.83 -4.32 -14.81
N LYS A 164 19.30 -4.29 -16.03
CA LYS A 164 18.75 -5.45 -16.73
C LYS A 164 17.73 -6.18 -15.86
N ALA A 165 16.87 -5.43 -15.21
CA ALA A 165 15.75 -5.99 -14.45
C ALA A 165 14.71 -6.56 -15.42
N ASP A 166 14.04 -7.64 -15.00
CA ASP A 166 13.02 -8.32 -15.80
C ASP A 166 11.67 -7.60 -15.71
N VAL A 167 11.41 -6.96 -14.58
CA VAL A 167 10.17 -6.20 -14.31
C VAL A 167 10.42 -5.12 -13.26
N GLY A 168 9.71 -4.00 -13.40
CA GLY A 168 9.68 -2.93 -12.41
C GLY A 168 8.29 -2.77 -11.78
N PHE A 169 8.24 -2.49 -10.48
CA PHE A 169 7.01 -2.18 -9.76
C PHE A 169 7.12 -0.82 -9.10
N VAL A 170 6.14 0.03 -9.33
CA VAL A 170 6.04 1.34 -8.68
C VAL A 170 4.75 1.40 -7.91
N VAL A 171 4.84 1.78 -6.64
CA VAL A 171 3.67 1.94 -5.77
C VAL A 171 3.54 3.39 -5.32
N ASP A 172 2.30 3.82 -5.13
CA ASP A 172 2.00 5.12 -4.57
C ASP A 172 2.22 5.15 -3.03
N PRO A 173 2.10 6.30 -2.35
CA PRO A 173 2.51 6.43 -0.95
C PRO A 173 1.82 5.48 0.04
N ASP A 174 0.58 5.10 -0.17
CA ASP A 174 -0.16 4.19 0.71
C ASP A 174 -0.41 2.79 0.09
N VAL A 175 0.19 2.55 -1.09
CA VAL A 175 0.33 1.22 -1.72
C VAL A 175 -1.03 0.60 -2.09
N ASP A 176 -1.97 1.42 -2.54
CA ASP A 176 -3.23 0.95 -3.13
C ASP A 176 -3.24 1.08 -4.67
N ARG A 177 -2.16 1.63 -5.27
CA ARG A 177 -1.93 1.71 -6.71
C ARG A 177 -0.62 1.04 -7.09
N LEU A 178 -0.60 0.44 -8.28
CA LEU A 178 0.56 -0.22 -8.86
C LEU A 178 0.73 0.20 -10.31
N ALA A 179 1.94 0.65 -10.68
CA ALA A 179 2.38 0.71 -12.05
C ALA A 179 3.45 -0.35 -12.31
N ILE A 180 3.38 -1.00 -13.46
CA ILE A 180 4.32 -2.02 -13.91
C ILE A 180 5.21 -1.43 -15.00
N ILE A 181 6.51 -1.65 -14.91
CA ILE A 181 7.50 -1.25 -15.92
C ILE A 181 8.06 -2.50 -16.57
N CYS A 182 8.02 -2.54 -17.89
CA CYS A 182 8.55 -3.64 -18.69
C CYS A 182 10.08 -3.65 -18.67
N GLU A 183 10.68 -4.77 -19.10
CA GLU A 183 12.12 -4.96 -19.19
C GLU A 183 12.85 -3.95 -20.10
N ASN A 184 12.14 -3.34 -21.04
CA ASN A 184 12.66 -2.29 -21.93
C ASN A 184 12.54 -0.87 -21.33
N GLY A 185 12.02 -0.74 -20.10
CA GLY A 185 11.80 0.54 -19.42
C GLY A 185 10.50 1.25 -19.79
N GLU A 186 9.67 0.68 -20.67
CA GLU A 186 8.36 1.23 -21.00
C GLU A 186 7.33 0.87 -19.90
N MET A 187 6.44 1.81 -19.61
CA MET A 187 5.34 1.54 -18.69
C MET A 187 4.35 0.55 -19.30
N PHE A 188 4.08 -0.54 -18.58
CA PHE A 188 2.95 -1.41 -18.88
C PHE A 188 1.68 -0.61 -18.56
N ASN A 189 0.82 -0.44 -19.54
CA ASN A 189 -0.30 0.50 -19.47
C ASN A 189 -1.17 0.23 -18.22
N GLU A 190 -1.52 1.29 -17.49
CA GLU A 190 -2.29 1.22 -16.23
C GLU A 190 -3.55 0.34 -16.36
N GLU A 191 -4.26 0.46 -17.49
CA GLU A 191 -5.47 -0.32 -17.79
C GLU A 191 -5.21 -1.83 -17.84
N TYR A 192 -3.98 -2.26 -18.15
CA TYR A 192 -3.61 -3.66 -18.23
C TYR A 192 -3.16 -4.26 -16.88
N THR A 193 -2.90 -3.44 -15.88
CA THR A 193 -2.50 -3.92 -14.54
C THR A 193 -3.57 -4.84 -13.93
N LEU A 194 -4.86 -4.61 -14.25
CA LEU A 194 -5.97 -5.45 -13.82
C LEU A 194 -6.13 -6.75 -14.62
N VAL A 195 -5.39 -6.90 -15.71
CA VAL A 195 -5.49 -8.04 -16.65
C VAL A 195 -4.28 -8.95 -16.57
N ALA A 196 -3.18 -8.45 -16.01
CA ALA A 196 -1.88 -9.12 -15.91
C ALA A 196 -1.85 -10.30 -14.94
#